data_e5087bfa590676a747a790a48dd33c4e
#
_entry.id   e5087bfa590676a747a790a48dd33c4e
#
_cell.length_a   1.000
_cell.length_b   1.000
_cell.length_c   1.000
_cell.angle_alpha   90.00
_cell.angle_beta   90.00
_cell.angle_gamma   90.00
#
_symmetry.space_group_name_H-M   'P 1'
#
loop_
_entity.id
_entity.type
_entity.pdbx_description
1 polymer ?
#
loop_
_entity_poly.entity_id
_entity_poly.type
_entity_poly.pdbx_seq_one_letter_code
_entity_poly.pdbx_strand_id
1 'polypeptide(L)'
;MNRKSFSFFLLMLLSGCASVEMFDQNDPPEYIVNQRADFFKHGPAQAFPPEKINKDTYLNVLKKDSGFAFVRLLDKRTGYIAWSELRAAPPPVPEVPFDPVAVDEIVEVPLPDFNLVPDELPSKHKKP
;
A
#
# COMPACT_ATOMS: atom_id res chain seq x y z
N MET A 1 7.68 -6.40 61.76
CA MET A 1 7.54 -6.09 60.32
C MET A 1 6.19 -5.41 60.09
N ASN A 2 6.22 -4.14 59.73
CA ASN A 2 5.01 -3.32 59.66
C ASN A 2 4.23 -3.62 58.36
N ARG A 3 3.07 -4.22 58.51
CA ARG A 3 2.13 -4.53 57.40
C ARG A 3 1.71 -3.31 56.57
N LYS A 4 1.95 -2.11 57.08
CA LYS A 4 1.61 -0.84 56.41
C LYS A 4 2.62 -0.41 55.35
N SER A 5 3.87 -0.90 55.41
CA SER A 5 4.91 -0.55 54.42
C SER A 5 4.80 -1.34 53.11
N PHE A 6 4.18 -2.49 53.15
CA PHE A 6 4.03 -3.36 51.94
C PHE A 6 2.94 -2.86 50.98
N SER A 7 1.94 -2.18 51.53
CA SER A 7 0.83 -1.63 50.72
C SER A 7 1.24 -0.41 49.90
N PHE A 8 2.25 0.32 50.32
CA PHE A 8 2.72 1.51 49.58
C PHE A 8 3.64 1.16 48.42
N PHE A 9 4.32 0.03 48.52
CA PHE A 9 5.20 -0.44 47.42
C PHE A 9 4.43 -1.07 46.26
N LEU A 10 3.24 -1.60 46.52
CA LEU A 10 2.38 -2.21 45.47
C LEU A 10 1.70 -1.15 44.59
N LEU A 11 1.57 0.09 45.07
CA LEU A 11 0.89 1.16 44.33
C LEU A 11 1.77 1.86 43.29
N MET A 12 3.10 1.66 43.37
CA MET A 12 4.07 2.28 42.46
C MET A 12 4.28 1.48 41.15
N LEU A 13 3.74 0.28 41.03
CA LEU A 13 3.95 -0.59 39.87
C LEU A 13 2.92 -0.40 38.72
N LEU A 14 1.94 0.49 38.90
CA LEU A 14 0.87 0.69 37.89
C LEU A 14 1.06 1.95 37.03
N SER A 15 2.19 2.65 37.12
CA SER A 15 2.44 3.84 36.31
C SER A 15 3.10 3.55 34.95
N GLY A 16 2.89 2.38 34.41
CA GLY A 16 3.26 2.03 33.05
C GLY A 16 2.17 2.45 32.07
N CYS A 17 1.84 3.74 31.98
CA CYS A 17 1.10 4.24 30.84
C CYS A 17 2.00 4.13 29.61
N ALA A 18 1.89 3.03 28.88
CA ALA A 18 2.32 3.01 27.50
C ALA A 18 1.49 4.07 26.78
N SER A 19 2.11 5.18 26.43
CA SER A 19 1.54 6.13 25.49
C SER A 19 1.34 5.38 24.19
N VAL A 20 0.13 4.89 23.98
CA VAL A 20 -0.32 4.46 22.66
C VAL A 20 -0.44 5.76 21.87
N GLU A 21 0.60 6.08 21.09
CA GLU A 21 0.48 7.13 20.11
C GLU A 21 -0.74 6.76 19.25
N MET A 22 -1.80 7.57 19.41
CA MET A 22 -2.98 7.50 18.57
C MET A 22 -2.55 7.90 17.17
N PHE A 23 -2.15 6.91 16.39
CA PHE A 23 -1.85 7.10 14.99
C PHE A 23 -3.16 7.43 14.28
N ASP A 24 -3.24 8.62 13.70
CA ASP A 24 -4.42 9.04 12.94
C ASP A 24 -4.61 8.07 11.76
N GLN A 25 -5.83 7.54 11.62
CA GLN A 25 -6.14 6.56 10.57
C GLN A 25 -6.16 7.20 9.17
N ASN A 26 -6.06 8.52 9.09
CA ASN A 26 -6.11 9.30 7.87
C ASN A 26 -4.73 9.72 7.34
N ASP A 27 -3.65 9.35 8.02
CA ASP A 27 -2.33 9.67 7.52
C ASP A 27 -2.06 8.95 6.20
N PRO A 28 -1.65 9.70 5.17
CA PRO A 28 -1.31 9.09 3.89
C PRO A 28 -0.14 8.11 4.07
N PRO A 29 -0.09 7.03 3.30
CA PRO A 29 1.00 6.07 3.40
C PRO A 29 2.33 6.73 3.04
N GLU A 30 3.32 6.61 3.92
CA GLU A 30 4.63 7.23 3.76
C GLU A 30 5.63 6.35 3.01
N TYR A 31 5.41 5.05 3.01
CA TYR A 31 6.34 4.08 2.43
C TYR A 31 5.63 3.07 1.54
N ILE A 32 6.40 2.50 0.63
CA ILE A 32 5.99 1.38 -0.20
C ILE A 32 7.06 0.28 -0.18
N VAL A 33 6.62 -0.94 -0.39
CA VAL A 33 7.51 -2.10 -0.53
C VAL A 33 8.22 -2.03 -1.88
N ASN A 34 9.56 -2.00 -1.87
CA ASN A 34 10.38 -1.84 -3.07
C ASN A 34 10.40 -3.10 -3.95
N GLN A 35 10.35 -4.26 -3.32
CA GLN A 35 10.32 -5.56 -3.95
C GLN A 35 9.46 -6.51 -3.10
N ARG A 36 9.25 -7.75 -3.55
CA ARG A 36 8.54 -8.73 -2.73
C ARG A 36 9.27 -8.93 -1.40
N ALA A 37 8.62 -8.64 -0.30
CA ALA A 37 9.20 -8.59 1.04
C ALA A 37 8.62 -9.66 1.97
N ASP A 38 9.40 -9.99 3.00
CA ASP A 38 8.97 -10.86 4.09
C ASP A 38 8.30 -10.05 5.20
N PHE A 39 7.04 -10.40 5.49
CA PHE A 39 6.26 -9.78 6.56
C PHE A 39 6.18 -10.71 7.76
N PHE A 40 6.76 -10.28 8.87
CA PHE A 40 6.82 -11.01 10.12
C PHE A 40 5.77 -10.48 11.10
N LYS A 41 4.68 -11.18 11.25
CA LYS A 41 3.56 -10.76 12.12
C LYS A 41 3.98 -10.59 13.58
N HIS A 42 4.86 -11.44 14.07
CA HIS A 42 5.29 -11.47 15.47
C HIS A 42 6.77 -11.04 15.66
N GLY A 43 7.40 -10.58 14.60
CA GLY A 43 8.79 -10.15 14.60
C GLY A 43 9.74 -11.13 13.89
N PRO A 44 10.96 -10.68 13.57
CA PRO A 44 11.90 -11.45 12.74
C PRO A 44 12.37 -12.77 13.36
N ALA A 45 12.23 -12.95 14.68
CA ALA A 45 12.56 -14.19 15.39
C ALA A 45 11.39 -15.17 15.51
N GLN A 46 10.28 -14.93 14.81
CA GLN A 46 9.11 -15.82 14.87
C GLN A 46 9.42 -17.24 14.37
N ALA A 47 8.80 -18.24 14.99
CA ALA A 47 8.97 -19.65 14.61
C ALA A 47 8.21 -20.02 13.31
N PHE A 48 7.26 -19.22 12.90
CA PHE A 48 6.45 -19.45 11.70
C PHE A 48 7.04 -18.75 10.48
N PRO A 49 6.87 -19.29 9.27
CA PRO A 49 7.35 -18.65 8.06
C PRO A 49 6.67 -17.28 7.88
N PRO A 50 7.40 -16.29 7.36
CA PRO A 50 6.84 -14.97 7.08
C PRO A 50 5.82 -15.03 5.94
N GLU A 51 4.86 -14.14 5.99
CA GLU A 51 3.97 -13.88 4.87
C GLU A 51 4.71 -13.07 3.79
N LYS A 52 4.43 -13.32 2.53
CA LYS A 52 5.02 -12.54 1.43
C LYS A 52 4.12 -11.39 1.06
N ILE A 53 4.66 -10.19 1.17
CA ILE A 53 4.00 -8.95 0.72
C ILE A 53 4.51 -8.59 -0.67
N ASN A 54 3.60 -8.16 -1.53
CA ASN A 54 3.94 -7.79 -2.89
C ASN A 54 4.66 -6.44 -2.97
N LYS A 55 5.43 -6.28 -4.04
CA LYS A 55 5.99 -4.99 -4.43
C LYS A 55 4.88 -3.93 -4.54
N ASP A 56 5.26 -2.67 -4.29
CA ASP A 56 4.39 -1.48 -4.36
C ASP A 56 3.18 -1.51 -3.40
N THR A 57 3.21 -2.40 -2.38
CA THR A 57 2.24 -2.34 -1.29
C THR A 57 2.53 -1.13 -0.41
N TYR A 58 1.53 -0.28 -0.21
CA TYR A 58 1.60 0.91 0.62
C TYR A 58 1.46 0.57 2.10
N LEU A 59 2.22 1.28 2.93
CA LEU A 59 2.23 1.07 4.38
C LEU A 59 2.73 2.32 5.13
N ASN A 60 2.47 2.34 6.43
CA ASN A 60 3.00 3.35 7.34
C ASN A 60 3.98 2.70 8.31
N VAL A 61 5.13 3.35 8.54
CA VAL A 61 6.14 2.90 9.49
C VAL A 61 5.81 3.47 10.86
N LEU A 62 5.52 2.60 11.81
CA LEU A 62 5.22 2.96 13.20
C LEU A 62 6.49 3.09 14.04
N LYS A 63 7.47 2.24 13.79
CA LYS A 63 8.73 2.22 14.53
C LYS A 63 9.82 1.57 13.68
N LYS A 64 11.05 2.08 13.80
CA LYS A 64 12.23 1.47 13.20
C LYS A 64 13.11 0.89 14.31
N ASP A 65 13.55 -0.36 14.16
CA ASP A 65 14.39 -1.03 15.14
C ASP A 65 15.28 -2.07 14.48
N SER A 66 16.59 -2.01 14.80
CA SER A 66 17.58 -3.06 14.47
C SER A 66 17.52 -3.60 13.03
N GLY A 67 17.30 -2.72 12.03
CA GLY A 67 17.25 -3.10 10.62
C GLY A 67 15.87 -3.55 10.13
N PHE A 68 14.88 -3.60 11.01
CA PHE A 68 13.47 -3.84 10.68
C PHE A 68 12.64 -2.60 10.96
N ALA A 69 11.52 -2.50 10.25
CA ALA A 69 10.48 -1.52 10.53
C ALA A 69 9.24 -2.24 11.04
N PHE A 70 8.69 -1.79 12.16
CA PHE A 70 7.37 -2.15 12.59
C PHE A 70 6.38 -1.30 11.79
N VAL A 71 5.56 -1.94 10.99
CA VAL A 71 4.72 -1.28 9.99
C VAL A 71 3.25 -1.62 10.17
N ARG A 72 2.41 -0.75 9.63
CA ARG A 72 0.98 -0.99 9.46
C ARG A 72 0.65 -0.95 7.98
N LEU A 73 0.06 -2.02 7.48
CA LEU A 73 -0.48 -2.11 6.13
C LEU A 73 -1.82 -1.35 6.04
N LEU A 74 -2.27 -1.05 4.82
CA LEU A 74 -3.57 -0.40 4.60
C LEU A 74 -4.76 -1.23 5.09
N ASP A 75 -4.63 -2.55 5.12
CA ASP A 75 -5.63 -3.47 5.68
C ASP A 75 -5.61 -3.55 7.22
N LYS A 76 -4.89 -2.64 7.88
CA LYS A 76 -4.72 -2.51 9.33
C LYS A 76 -3.90 -3.62 9.99
N ARG A 77 -3.34 -4.58 9.24
CA ARG A 77 -2.41 -5.56 9.78
C ARG A 77 -1.11 -4.89 10.17
N THR A 78 -0.55 -5.31 11.29
CA THR A 78 0.75 -4.83 11.78
C THR A 78 1.76 -5.97 11.83
N GLY A 79 3.03 -5.63 11.61
CA GLY A 79 4.12 -6.59 11.64
C GLY A 79 5.45 -5.92 11.29
N TYR A 80 6.44 -6.72 11.00
CA TYR A 80 7.80 -6.26 10.74
C TYR A 80 8.20 -6.59 9.30
N ILE A 81 8.86 -5.65 8.65
CA ILE A 81 9.50 -5.80 7.34
C ILE A 81 10.95 -5.31 7.45
N ALA A 82 11.86 -5.90 6.72
CA ALA A 82 13.23 -5.42 6.68
C ALA A 82 13.27 -3.98 6.12
N TRP A 83 13.99 -3.10 6.79
CA TRP A 83 14.07 -1.69 6.38
C TRP A 83 14.60 -1.51 4.96
N SER A 84 15.52 -2.39 4.53
CA SER A 84 16.09 -2.38 3.19
C SER A 84 15.09 -2.67 2.06
N GLU A 85 13.94 -3.25 2.39
CA GLU A 85 12.88 -3.59 1.44
C GLU A 85 11.84 -2.47 1.28
N LEU A 86 11.99 -1.38 2.03
CA LEU A 86 11.11 -0.23 2.00
C LEU A 86 11.74 0.94 1.25
N ARG A 87 10.91 1.71 0.57
CA ARG A 87 11.26 3.02 0.01
C ARG A 87 10.18 4.03 0.33
N ALA A 88 10.53 5.32 0.31
CA ALA A 88 9.54 6.37 0.47
C ALA A 88 8.46 6.28 -0.62
N ALA A 89 7.22 6.45 -0.24
CA ALA A 89 6.12 6.52 -1.19
C ALA A 89 6.28 7.79 -2.05
N PRO A 90 5.92 7.74 -3.34
CA PRO A 90 5.85 8.95 -4.13
C PRO A 90 4.82 9.90 -3.50
N PRO A 91 5.06 11.22 -3.56
CA PRO A 91 4.10 12.18 -3.04
C PRO A 91 2.75 11.97 -3.74
N PRO A 92 1.63 12.12 -3.03
CA PRO A 92 0.32 12.05 -3.65
C PRO A 92 0.29 13.07 -4.80
N VAL A 93 -0.08 12.59 -5.98
CA VAL A 93 -0.30 13.47 -7.11
C VAL A 93 -1.43 14.42 -6.70
N PRO A 94 -1.21 15.76 -6.72
CA PRO A 94 -2.29 16.68 -6.42
C PRO A 94 -3.42 16.36 -7.39
N GLU A 95 -4.59 16.04 -6.86
CA GLU A 95 -5.79 15.93 -7.66
C GLU A 95 -5.99 17.31 -8.27
N VAL A 96 -5.63 17.46 -9.54
CA VAL A 96 -5.99 18.65 -10.31
C VAL A 96 -7.51 18.66 -10.30
N PRO A 97 -8.15 19.68 -9.74
CA PRO A 97 -9.59 19.79 -9.79
C PRO A 97 -9.96 19.62 -11.25
N PHE A 98 -10.75 18.58 -11.54
CA PHE A 98 -11.39 18.47 -12.84
C PHE A 98 -12.35 19.65 -12.90
N ASP A 99 -11.88 20.77 -13.41
CA ASP A 99 -12.78 21.76 -13.95
C ASP A 99 -13.56 21.01 -15.03
N PRO A 100 -14.87 20.84 -14.88
CA PRO A 100 -15.66 20.36 -15.98
C PRO A 100 -15.57 21.43 -17.07
N VAL A 101 -14.56 21.26 -17.93
CA VAL A 101 -14.50 22.04 -19.16
C VAL A 101 -15.85 21.78 -19.82
N ALA A 102 -16.64 22.82 -19.88
CA ALA A 102 -17.91 22.80 -20.57
C ALA A 102 -17.66 22.18 -21.94
N VAL A 103 -18.26 20.99 -22.15
CA VAL A 103 -18.20 20.29 -23.42
C VAL A 103 -19.26 20.96 -24.31
N ASP A 104 -19.05 22.23 -24.58
CA ASP A 104 -19.72 22.96 -25.64
C ASP A 104 -18.71 23.09 -26.79
N GLU A 105 -18.57 22.03 -27.48
CA GLU A 105 -18.29 22.01 -28.93
C GLU A 105 -18.08 20.53 -29.31
N ILE A 106 -19.19 19.89 -29.59
CA ILE A 106 -19.16 18.64 -30.36
C ILE A 106 -18.75 19.07 -31.75
N VAL A 107 -17.46 19.08 -32.01
CA VAL A 107 -16.95 19.06 -33.36
C VAL A 107 -17.36 17.72 -33.92
N GLU A 108 -18.43 17.70 -34.70
CA GLU A 108 -18.79 16.56 -35.53
C GLU A 108 -17.60 16.27 -36.45
N VAL A 109 -16.75 15.34 -36.04
CA VAL A 109 -15.74 14.79 -36.93
C VAL A 109 -16.50 13.96 -37.97
N PRO A 110 -16.49 14.33 -39.25
CA PRO A 110 -17.15 13.52 -40.27
C PRO A 110 -16.50 12.16 -40.28
N LEU A 111 -17.32 11.15 -40.07
CA LEU A 111 -16.92 9.76 -40.16
C LEU A 111 -16.34 9.50 -41.57
N PRO A 112 -15.15 8.96 -41.68
CA PRO A 112 -14.65 8.54 -42.99
C PRO A 112 -15.58 7.47 -43.55
N ASP A 113 -16.09 7.70 -44.78
CA ASP A 113 -16.87 6.75 -45.54
C ASP A 113 -16.03 5.51 -45.77
N PHE A 114 -16.26 4.49 -44.99
CA PHE A 114 -15.80 3.15 -45.28
C PHE A 114 -16.64 2.51 -46.39
N ASN A 115 -16.52 3.04 -47.59
CA ASN A 115 -16.96 2.35 -48.77
C ASN A 115 -15.98 1.21 -49.02
N LEU A 116 -16.18 0.11 -48.34
CA LEU A 116 -15.51 -1.13 -48.64
C LEU A 116 -16.07 -1.66 -49.96
N VAL A 117 -15.38 -1.34 -51.00
CA VAL A 117 -15.52 -2.06 -52.28
C VAL A 117 -15.17 -3.52 -52.00
N PRO A 118 -16.05 -4.47 -52.25
CA PRO A 118 -15.68 -5.87 -52.16
C PRO A 118 -14.75 -6.20 -53.30
N ASP A 119 -13.50 -6.42 -52.95
CA ASP A 119 -12.50 -6.88 -53.87
C ASP A 119 -12.86 -8.31 -54.33
N GLU A 120 -13.12 -8.44 -55.58
CA GLU A 120 -13.37 -9.71 -56.27
C GLU A 120 -12.21 -10.67 -56.02
N LEU A 121 -12.52 -11.80 -55.45
CA LEU A 121 -11.67 -12.97 -55.44
C LEU A 121 -11.43 -13.47 -56.84
N PRO A 122 -10.21 -13.49 -57.37
CA PRO A 122 -9.93 -14.16 -58.61
C PRO A 122 -9.99 -15.67 -58.40
N SER A 123 -11.06 -16.27 -58.89
CA SER A 123 -11.15 -17.70 -59.06
C SER A 123 -10.22 -18.16 -60.16
N LYS A 124 -9.15 -18.84 -59.85
CA LYS A 124 -8.38 -19.67 -60.75
C LYS A 124 -8.04 -20.97 -60.19
N HIS A 125 -8.76 -21.94 -60.94
CA HIS A 125 -8.29 -22.93 -61.18
C HIS A 125 -8.43 -23.73 -62.23
N LYS A 126 -8.11 -24.27 -62.65
CA LYS A 126 -8.29 -25.40 -63.44
C LYS A 126 -7.03 -26.07 -63.93
N LYS A 127 -6.99 -27.29 -63.61
CA LYS A 127 -6.05 -28.21 -64.09
C LYS A 127 -6.44 -28.78 -65.48
N PRO A 128 -5.60 -29.34 -66.18
CA PRO A 128 -5.71 -30.76 -66.46
C PRO A 128 -4.60 -31.63 -65.90
#